data_ef4bb845159a4e1a84faff98f7071f22
#
_entry.id   ef4bb845159a4e1a84faff98f7071f22
#
_cell.length_a   1.000
_cell.length_b   1.000
_cell.length_c   1.000
_cell.angle_alpha   90.00
_cell.angle_beta   90.00
_cell.angle_gamma   90.00
#
_symmetry.space_group_name_H-M   'P 1'
#
loop_
_entity.id
_entity.type
_entity.pdbx_description
1 polymer ?
#
loop_
_entity_poly.entity_id
_entity_poly.type
_entity_poly.pdbx_seq_one_letter_code
_entity_poly.pdbx_strand_id
1 'polypeptide(L)'
;LSPCHRVMKGRYFPDGDFWSSKCPRAASYTWQSIMYGKELLRRGLLWRVGNGKQISIIRDNWIRDTIHGTMQTLIPVEDNQTVSSLISSNGSTWKEDTVRELLDRDIAERILKIPLSSEGCSNFASWPYTKNGIYIVRSGYNLARTNQFWINRSSVGSGSSSNQDVMQKLWKNLWRIQCPDKMKIVLWRIAHNVKR
;
A
#
# COMPACT_ATOMS: atom_id res chain seq x y z
N LEU A 1 -19.16 10.07 5.39
CA LEU A 1 -18.67 8.70 5.31
C LEU A 1 -19.73 7.80 4.69
N SER A 2 -19.38 6.98 3.69
CA SER A 2 -20.33 6.10 3.00
C SER A 2 -20.92 5.05 3.94
N PRO A 3 -22.15 4.54 3.68
CA PRO A 3 -22.74 3.46 4.46
C PRO A 3 -21.84 2.22 4.54
N CYS A 4 -21.18 1.88 3.43
CA CYS A 4 -20.23 0.77 3.37
C CYS A 4 -19.07 0.93 4.37
N HIS A 5 -18.49 2.13 4.45
CA HIS A 5 -17.44 2.44 5.42
C HIS A 5 -17.92 2.23 6.86
N ARG A 6 -19.12 2.72 7.19
CA ARG A 6 -19.70 2.59 8.55
C ARG A 6 -19.86 1.11 8.95
N VAL A 7 -20.42 0.30 8.05
CA VAL A 7 -20.62 -1.14 8.28
C VAL A 7 -19.28 -1.86 8.45
N MET A 8 -18.30 -1.59 7.57
CA MET A 8 -16.99 -2.23 7.63
C MET A 8 -16.22 -1.81 8.89
N LYS A 9 -16.27 -0.53 9.26
CA LYS A 9 -15.67 -0.04 10.49
C LYS A 9 -16.27 -0.73 11.70
N GLY A 10 -17.59 -0.71 11.86
CA GLY A 10 -18.25 -1.32 13.03
C GLY A 10 -18.00 -2.81 13.18
N ARG A 11 -17.78 -3.53 12.07
CA ARG A 11 -17.56 -4.99 12.11
C ARG A 11 -16.11 -5.42 12.28
N TYR A 12 -15.16 -4.69 11.68
CA TYR A 12 -13.78 -5.18 11.54
C TYR A 12 -12.72 -4.34 12.27
N PHE A 13 -13.02 -3.10 12.61
CA PHE A 13 -12.11 -2.21 13.34
C PHE A 13 -12.84 -1.11 14.12
N PRO A 14 -13.77 -1.45 15.04
CA PRO A 14 -14.64 -0.48 15.72
C PRO A 14 -13.85 0.59 16.46
N ASP A 15 -12.84 0.17 17.20
CA ASP A 15 -12.04 1.03 18.09
C ASP A 15 -10.66 1.37 17.52
N GLY A 16 -10.38 0.91 16.30
CA GLY A 16 -9.07 1.03 15.71
C GLY A 16 -9.03 1.84 14.42
N ASP A 17 -7.84 1.89 13.86
CA ASP A 17 -7.54 2.44 12.56
C ASP A 17 -7.58 1.34 11.48
N PHE A 18 -7.94 1.73 10.26
CA PHE A 18 -7.94 0.84 9.11
C PHE A 18 -6.58 0.17 8.88
N TRP A 19 -5.48 0.91 9.11
CA TRP A 19 -4.14 0.40 8.88
C TRP A 19 -3.72 -0.70 9.86
N SER A 20 -4.21 -0.66 11.09
CA SER A 20 -3.98 -1.69 12.11
C SER A 20 -4.92 -2.89 12.01
N SER A 21 -6.01 -2.78 11.21
CA SER A 21 -7.03 -3.82 11.11
C SER A 21 -6.48 -5.12 10.53
N LYS A 22 -6.99 -6.25 11.04
CA LYS A 22 -6.63 -7.61 10.59
C LYS A 22 -7.74 -8.23 9.77
N CYS A 23 -7.43 -9.29 9.03
CA CYS A 23 -8.39 -10.09 8.29
C CYS A 23 -8.74 -11.35 9.11
N PRO A 24 -9.93 -11.43 9.75
CA PRO A 24 -10.36 -12.64 10.44
C PRO A 24 -10.56 -13.80 9.47
N ARG A 25 -10.45 -15.04 9.95
CA ARG A 25 -10.70 -16.24 9.11
C ARG A 25 -12.12 -16.28 8.49
N ALA A 26 -13.11 -15.79 9.23
CA ALA A 26 -14.51 -15.70 8.80
C ALA A 26 -14.86 -14.34 8.18
N ALA A 27 -13.91 -13.62 7.62
CA ALA A 27 -14.15 -12.33 7.00
C ALA A 27 -14.99 -12.48 5.71
N SER A 28 -15.86 -11.50 5.45
CA SER A 28 -16.59 -11.44 4.18
C SER A 28 -15.64 -11.30 2.99
N TYR A 29 -16.05 -11.76 1.82
CA TYR A 29 -15.26 -11.59 0.59
C TYR A 29 -14.90 -10.13 0.32
N THR A 30 -15.83 -9.22 0.59
CA THR A 30 -15.59 -7.79 0.46
C THR A 30 -14.45 -7.31 1.36
N TRP A 31 -14.44 -7.76 2.62
CA TRP A 31 -13.37 -7.39 3.54
C TRP A 31 -12.04 -8.01 3.14
N GLN A 32 -12.03 -9.27 2.73
CA GLN A 32 -10.83 -9.92 2.21
C GLN A 32 -10.25 -9.17 1.00
N SER A 33 -11.10 -8.73 0.07
CA SER A 33 -10.69 -7.94 -1.09
C SER A 33 -10.12 -6.58 -0.69
N ILE A 34 -10.72 -5.92 0.30
CA ILE A 34 -10.21 -4.65 0.84
C ILE A 34 -8.84 -4.86 1.49
N MET A 35 -8.70 -5.90 2.31
CA MET A 35 -7.44 -6.21 2.99
C MET A 35 -6.33 -6.57 2.01
N TYR A 36 -6.69 -7.20 0.91
CA TYR A 36 -5.77 -7.46 -0.18
C TYR A 36 -5.28 -6.17 -0.86
N GLY A 37 -6.20 -5.24 -1.14
CA GLY A 37 -5.85 -3.93 -1.67
C GLY A 37 -5.07 -3.05 -0.70
N LYS A 38 -5.25 -3.23 0.61
CA LYS A 38 -4.54 -2.51 1.66
C LYS A 38 -3.02 -2.66 1.56
N GLU A 39 -2.54 -3.87 1.30
CA GLU A 39 -1.10 -4.12 1.16
C GLU A 39 -0.53 -3.42 -0.08
N LEU A 40 -1.28 -3.41 -1.18
CA LEU A 40 -0.90 -2.67 -2.38
C LEU A 40 -0.83 -1.16 -2.11
N LEU A 41 -1.83 -0.62 -1.42
CA LEU A 41 -1.86 0.78 -1.00
C LEU A 41 -0.66 1.12 -0.10
N ARG A 42 -0.37 0.28 0.88
CA ARG A 42 0.74 0.49 1.82
C ARG A 42 2.08 0.59 1.10
N ARG A 43 2.31 -0.25 0.09
CA ARG A 43 3.53 -0.23 -0.72
C ARG A 43 3.58 0.93 -1.72
N GLY A 44 2.43 1.35 -2.21
CA GLY A 44 2.34 2.38 -3.25
C GLY A 44 2.21 3.80 -2.72
N LEU A 45 1.77 3.99 -1.49
CA LEU A 45 1.66 5.32 -0.88
C LEU A 45 3.03 5.87 -0.55
N LEU A 46 3.20 7.15 -0.85
CA LEU A 46 4.39 7.94 -0.50
C LEU A 46 3.99 9.03 0.49
N TRP A 47 4.61 9.03 1.66
CA TRP A 47 4.43 10.10 2.61
C TRP A 47 5.15 11.37 2.16
N ARG A 48 4.43 12.47 2.17
CA ARG A 48 5.01 13.80 2.03
C ARG A 48 5.33 14.33 3.42
N VAL A 49 6.61 14.60 3.63
CA VAL A 49 7.11 15.04 4.92
C VAL A 49 6.69 16.49 5.15
N GLY A 50 5.96 16.71 6.24
CA GLY A 50 5.71 18.02 6.83
C GLY A 50 6.54 18.15 8.10
N ASN A 51 5.90 17.92 9.27
CA ASN A 51 6.60 17.95 10.57
C ASN A 51 7.33 16.64 10.93
N GLY A 52 7.15 15.58 10.17
CA GLY A 52 7.81 14.29 10.36
C GLY A 52 7.39 13.46 11.58
N LYS A 53 6.49 13.96 12.44
CA LYS A 53 6.17 13.33 13.75
C LYS A 53 5.46 11.97 13.65
N GLN A 54 4.79 11.68 12.55
CA GLN A 54 4.00 10.47 12.36
C GLN A 54 4.59 9.53 11.31
N ILE A 55 5.75 9.85 10.79
CA ILE A 55 6.41 9.05 9.74
C ILE A 55 7.59 8.32 10.38
N SER A 56 7.56 6.99 10.36
CA SER A 56 8.69 6.18 10.77
C SER A 56 9.80 6.24 9.71
N ILE A 57 11.05 6.39 10.18
CA ILE A 57 12.21 6.44 9.27
C ILE A 57 12.31 5.16 8.45
N ILE A 58 12.09 3.99 9.05
CA ILE A 58 12.32 2.68 8.43
C ILE A 58 11.05 2.08 7.83
N ARG A 59 9.89 2.21 8.53
CA ARG A 59 8.67 1.47 8.19
C ARG A 59 7.83 2.13 7.11
N ASP A 60 7.90 3.46 7.01
CA ASP A 60 7.06 4.21 6.10
C ASP A 60 7.81 4.53 4.80
N ASN A 61 7.07 4.56 3.70
CA ASN A 61 7.60 4.93 2.40
C ASN A 61 7.49 6.46 2.23
N TRP A 62 8.57 7.18 2.48
CA TRP A 62 8.63 8.64 2.38
C TRP A 62 9.73 9.15 1.44
N ILE A 63 10.60 8.27 0.99
CA ILE A 63 11.63 8.58 0.02
C ILE A 63 11.20 8.02 -1.34
N ARG A 64 11.20 8.86 -2.37
CA ARG A 64 10.84 8.46 -3.73
C ARG A 64 11.84 7.44 -4.26
N ASP A 65 11.32 6.47 -5.03
CA ASP A 65 12.13 5.43 -5.70
C ASP A 65 12.93 4.51 -4.76
N THR A 66 12.55 4.46 -3.50
CA THR A 66 13.07 3.48 -2.54
C THR A 66 12.05 2.36 -2.38
N ILE A 67 12.52 1.11 -2.42
CA ILE A 67 11.64 -0.05 -2.22
C ILE A 67 11.27 -0.10 -0.74
N HIS A 68 9.97 -0.20 -0.45
CA HIS A 68 9.45 -0.31 0.92
C HIS A 68 10.17 -1.42 1.70
N GLY A 69 10.70 -1.10 2.86
CA GLY A 69 11.39 -2.05 3.74
C GLY A 69 12.82 -2.41 3.36
N THR A 70 13.41 -1.72 2.36
CA THR A 70 14.83 -1.92 1.97
C THR A 70 15.76 -0.82 2.42
N MET A 71 15.25 0.14 3.21
CA MET A 71 16.11 1.19 3.75
C MET A 71 17.11 0.58 4.73
N GLN A 72 18.38 0.55 4.34
CA GLN A 72 19.47 0.16 5.21
C GLN A 72 19.99 1.39 5.94
N THR A 73 20.08 1.29 7.24
CA THR A 73 20.69 2.31 8.08
C THR A 73 22.10 1.87 8.46
N LEU A 74 23.03 2.81 8.49
CA LEU A 74 24.43 2.57 8.87
C LEU A 74 24.55 2.32 10.38
N ILE A 75 23.63 2.89 11.15
CA ILE A 75 23.55 2.75 12.60
C ILE A 75 22.19 2.13 12.95
N PRO A 76 22.09 1.30 13.99
CA PRO A 76 20.81 0.77 14.45
C PRO A 76 19.83 1.90 14.80
N VAL A 77 18.66 1.89 14.18
CA VAL A 77 17.58 2.84 14.41
C VAL A 77 16.48 2.12 15.14
N GLU A 78 15.98 2.71 16.22
CA GLU A 78 14.83 2.18 16.91
C GLU A 78 13.59 2.19 16.02
N ASP A 79 12.79 1.15 16.10
CA ASP A 79 11.57 0.95 15.31
C ASP A 79 10.55 2.08 15.41
N ASN A 80 10.58 2.86 16.50
CA ASN A 80 9.70 3.98 16.81
C ASN A 80 10.28 5.36 16.41
N GLN A 81 11.53 5.39 15.92
CA GLN A 81 12.15 6.66 15.54
C GLN A 81 11.47 7.27 14.31
N THR A 82 11.13 8.55 14.42
CA THR A 82 10.37 9.27 13.40
C THR A 82 11.24 10.25 12.62
N VAL A 83 10.78 10.60 11.43
CA VAL A 83 11.47 11.54 10.53
C VAL A 83 11.68 12.91 11.18
N SER A 84 10.86 13.27 12.18
CA SER A 84 11.03 14.54 12.92
C SER A 84 12.39 14.64 13.64
N SER A 85 13.03 13.53 13.98
CA SER A 85 14.39 13.55 14.58
C SER A 85 15.46 14.02 13.61
N LEU A 86 15.24 13.86 12.31
CA LEU A 86 16.12 14.29 11.21
C LEU A 86 15.88 15.74 10.81
N ILE A 87 14.83 16.38 11.31
CA ILE A 87 14.49 17.78 11.02
C ILE A 87 15.06 18.66 12.12
N SER A 88 15.62 19.80 11.74
CA SER A 88 16.12 20.77 12.72
C SER A 88 14.99 21.40 13.55
N SER A 89 15.34 21.98 14.68
CA SER A 89 14.37 22.57 15.62
C SER A 89 13.54 23.71 14.99
N ASN A 90 14.05 24.37 13.98
CA ASN A 90 13.31 25.40 13.23
C ASN A 90 12.26 24.81 12.26
N GLY A 91 12.23 23.47 12.06
CA GLY A 91 11.28 22.78 11.19
C GLY A 91 11.52 22.96 9.68
N SER A 92 12.50 23.75 9.27
CA SER A 92 12.66 24.17 7.87
C SER A 92 13.83 23.53 7.14
N THR A 93 14.75 22.92 7.88
CA THR A 93 15.96 22.31 7.32
C THR A 93 16.21 20.91 7.88
N TRP A 94 16.89 20.10 7.12
CA TRP A 94 17.38 18.80 7.55
C TRP A 94 18.61 18.97 8.44
N LYS A 95 18.77 18.08 9.42
CA LYS A 95 20.04 17.94 10.17
C LYS A 95 21.01 17.14 9.31
N GLU A 96 21.78 17.81 8.51
CA GLU A 96 22.64 17.19 7.49
C GLU A 96 23.58 16.15 8.08
N ASP A 97 24.28 16.47 9.18
CA ASP A 97 25.21 15.56 9.85
C ASP A 97 24.50 14.29 10.29
N THR A 98 23.37 14.41 10.99
CA THR A 98 22.58 13.26 11.46
C THR A 98 22.07 12.39 10.30
N VAL A 99 21.63 13.01 9.20
CA VAL A 99 21.17 12.28 8.02
C VAL A 99 22.30 11.49 7.37
N ARG A 100 23.50 12.08 7.26
CA ARG A 100 24.68 11.44 6.66
C ARG A 100 25.30 10.36 7.56
N GLU A 101 25.21 10.49 8.88
CA GLU A 101 25.65 9.46 9.83
C GLU A 101 24.73 8.26 9.85
N LEU A 102 23.43 8.49 9.72
CA LEU A 102 22.41 7.46 9.85
C LEU A 102 22.21 6.62 8.59
N LEU A 103 22.36 7.21 7.41
CA LEU A 103 21.93 6.66 6.14
C LEU A 103 23.05 6.64 5.11
N ASP A 104 22.96 5.67 4.20
CA ASP A 104 23.86 5.59 3.08
C ASP A 104 23.86 6.89 2.26
N ARG A 105 25.02 7.22 1.65
CA ARG A 105 25.25 8.49 0.94
C ARG A 105 24.17 8.80 -0.09
N ASP A 106 23.79 7.82 -0.90
CA ASP A 106 22.81 8.01 -1.96
C ASP A 106 21.42 8.35 -1.39
N ILE A 107 21.05 7.68 -0.30
CA ILE A 107 19.78 7.93 0.40
C ILE A 107 19.83 9.27 1.10
N ALA A 108 20.91 9.60 1.77
CA ALA A 108 21.11 10.89 2.44
C ALA A 108 20.97 12.06 1.45
N GLU A 109 21.61 11.98 0.28
CA GLU A 109 21.49 13.04 -0.74
C GLU A 109 20.06 13.18 -1.30
N ARG A 110 19.30 12.08 -1.39
CA ARG A 110 17.87 12.13 -1.78
C ARG A 110 17.04 12.83 -0.72
N ILE A 111 17.28 12.53 0.55
CA ILE A 111 16.57 13.16 1.68
C ILE A 111 16.84 14.65 1.74
N LEU A 112 18.09 15.07 1.63
CA LEU A 112 18.49 16.48 1.68
C LEU A 112 17.88 17.31 0.54
N LYS A 113 17.48 16.65 -0.57
CA LYS A 113 16.76 17.29 -1.67
C LYS A 113 15.24 17.41 -1.44
N ILE A 114 14.68 16.75 -0.42
CA ILE A 114 13.24 16.86 -0.13
C ILE A 114 12.98 18.23 0.50
N PRO A 115 12.16 19.08 -0.12
CA PRO A 115 11.84 20.38 0.45
C PRO A 115 10.98 20.21 1.70
N LEU A 116 11.36 20.87 2.78
CA LEU A 116 10.57 20.97 4.00
C LEU A 116 9.74 22.26 3.98
N SER A 117 8.54 22.22 4.54
CA SER A 117 7.70 23.39 4.68
C SER A 117 8.13 24.19 5.90
N SER A 118 8.35 25.49 5.72
CA SER A 118 8.70 26.41 6.82
C SER A 118 7.59 26.58 7.88
N GLU A 119 6.35 26.21 7.54
CA GLU A 119 5.19 26.44 8.41
C GLU A 119 4.80 25.21 9.26
N GLY A 120 5.64 24.18 9.33
CA GLY A 120 5.35 22.99 10.14
C GLY A 120 4.08 22.23 9.73
N CYS A 121 3.78 22.20 8.44
CA CYS A 121 2.62 21.52 7.88
C CYS A 121 2.52 20.07 8.34
N SER A 122 1.31 19.57 8.42
CA SER A 122 1.06 18.16 8.70
C SER A 122 1.57 17.25 7.57
N ASN A 123 2.01 16.06 7.94
CA ASN A 123 2.33 15.02 6.97
C ASN A 123 1.08 14.59 6.21
N PHE A 124 1.20 14.24 4.94
CA PHE A 124 0.10 13.67 4.18
C PHE A 124 0.55 12.54 3.25
N ALA A 125 -0.32 11.57 3.08
CA ALA A 125 -0.08 10.47 2.15
C ALA A 125 -0.47 10.89 0.73
N SER A 126 0.39 10.61 -0.24
CA SER A 126 0.21 10.92 -1.66
C SER A 126 0.36 9.64 -2.48
N TRP A 127 -0.38 9.56 -3.58
CA TRP A 127 -0.27 8.46 -4.54
C TRP A 127 0.58 8.89 -5.75
N PRO A 128 1.85 8.49 -5.84
CA PRO A 128 2.78 9.02 -6.85
C PRO A 128 2.49 8.55 -8.28
N TYR A 129 1.58 7.58 -8.46
CA TYR A 129 1.22 7.01 -9.77
C TYR A 129 0.08 7.75 -10.48
N THR A 130 -0.32 8.90 -9.96
CA THR A 130 -1.27 9.82 -10.59
C THR A 130 -0.74 11.25 -10.54
N LYS A 131 -1.14 12.08 -11.52
CA LYS A 131 -0.67 13.47 -11.60
C LYS A 131 -1.10 14.34 -10.41
N ASN A 132 -2.29 14.05 -9.86
CA ASN A 132 -2.88 14.80 -8.74
C ASN A 132 -2.58 14.19 -7.35
N GLY A 133 -1.79 13.11 -7.28
CA GLY A 133 -1.45 12.47 -6.02
C GLY A 133 -2.60 11.68 -5.36
N ILE A 134 -3.75 11.54 -6.03
CA ILE A 134 -4.93 10.85 -5.52
C ILE A 134 -4.97 9.41 -6.06
N TYR A 135 -5.24 8.45 -5.17
CA TYR A 135 -5.40 7.06 -5.58
C TYR A 135 -6.63 6.87 -6.46
N ILE A 136 -6.44 6.16 -7.57
CA ILE A 136 -7.51 5.63 -8.40
C ILE A 136 -7.28 4.13 -8.65
N VAL A 137 -8.35 3.35 -8.70
CA VAL A 137 -8.28 1.87 -8.84
C VAL A 137 -7.45 1.45 -10.05
N ARG A 138 -7.59 2.14 -11.18
CA ARG A 138 -6.81 1.87 -12.40
C ARG A 138 -5.30 1.99 -12.18
N SER A 139 -4.86 3.01 -11.45
CA SER A 139 -3.42 3.20 -11.16
C SER A 139 -2.89 2.16 -10.18
N GLY A 140 -3.71 1.77 -9.18
CA GLY A 140 -3.37 0.66 -8.28
C GLY A 140 -3.25 -0.67 -9.02
N TYR A 141 -4.17 -0.96 -9.94
CA TYR A 141 -4.10 -2.16 -10.76
C TYR A 141 -2.85 -2.18 -11.66
N ASN A 142 -2.50 -1.06 -12.28
CA ASN A 142 -1.29 -0.94 -13.07
C ASN A 142 -0.03 -1.19 -12.24
N LEU A 143 0.04 -0.61 -11.03
CA LEU A 143 1.14 -0.86 -10.10
C LEU A 143 1.25 -2.34 -9.73
N ALA A 144 0.12 -2.97 -9.38
CA ALA A 144 0.08 -4.40 -9.06
C ALA A 144 0.60 -5.26 -10.21
N ARG A 145 0.25 -4.92 -11.44
CA ARG A 145 0.68 -5.64 -12.64
C ARG A 145 2.17 -5.43 -12.93
N THR A 146 2.67 -4.20 -12.81
CA THR A 146 4.05 -3.85 -13.15
C THR A 146 5.07 -4.44 -12.16
N ASN A 147 4.74 -4.42 -10.87
CA ASN A 147 5.63 -4.88 -9.81
C ASN A 147 5.56 -6.38 -9.55
N GLN A 148 4.98 -7.16 -10.43
CA GLN A 148 4.78 -8.61 -10.20
C GLN A 148 4.15 -8.92 -8.82
N PHE A 149 3.46 -7.94 -8.25
CA PHE A 149 2.83 -8.06 -6.93
C PHE A 149 1.95 -9.30 -6.82
N TRP A 150 1.39 -9.72 -7.93
CA TRP A 150 0.52 -10.88 -8.06
C TRP A 150 1.29 -12.19 -8.28
N ILE A 151 2.47 -12.15 -8.89
CA ILE A 151 3.22 -13.34 -9.28
C ILE A 151 3.81 -14.04 -8.06
N ASN A 152 4.36 -13.30 -7.11
CA ASN A 152 4.97 -13.88 -5.91
C ASN A 152 3.96 -14.51 -4.93
N ARG A 153 2.68 -14.28 -5.11
CA ARG A 153 1.62 -14.93 -4.31
C ARG A 153 1.08 -16.20 -4.96
N SER A 154 1.28 -16.37 -6.26
CA SER A 154 0.93 -17.58 -6.99
C SER A 154 1.94 -18.72 -6.80
N SER A 155 3.14 -18.42 -6.30
CA SER A 155 4.18 -19.43 -6.03
C SER A 155 3.98 -20.23 -4.74
N VAL A 156 2.97 -19.90 -3.92
CA VAL A 156 2.56 -20.72 -2.76
C VAL A 156 1.51 -21.77 -3.15
N GLY A 157 1.12 -21.84 -4.41
CA GLY A 157 0.29 -22.87 -5.00
C GLY A 157 0.84 -23.24 -6.36
N SER A 158 1.84 -24.13 -6.38
CA SER A 158 2.38 -24.71 -7.62
C SER A 158 1.26 -25.38 -8.41
N GLY A 159 0.74 -24.67 -9.39
CA GLY A 159 -0.28 -25.13 -10.35
C GLY A 159 -0.01 -24.52 -11.71
N SER A 160 0.61 -25.28 -12.56
CA SER A 160 0.71 -25.23 -14.02
C SER A 160 0.10 -24.01 -14.75
N SER A 161 0.89 -23.40 -15.59
CA SER A 161 0.59 -22.29 -16.53
C SER A 161 -0.70 -22.48 -17.38
N SER A 162 -1.11 -23.72 -17.65
CA SER A 162 -2.32 -24.07 -18.39
C SER A 162 -3.63 -23.65 -17.68
N ASN A 163 -3.62 -23.48 -16.38
CA ASN A 163 -4.81 -23.13 -15.60
C ASN A 163 -5.15 -21.62 -15.64
N GLN A 164 -4.18 -20.75 -15.88
CA GLN A 164 -4.43 -19.31 -15.99
C GLN A 164 -5.15 -18.95 -17.29
N ASP A 165 -4.79 -19.57 -18.38
CA ASP A 165 -5.43 -19.34 -19.69
C ASP A 165 -6.88 -19.86 -19.70
N VAL A 166 -7.13 -21.00 -19.06
CA VAL A 166 -8.48 -21.54 -18.93
C VAL A 166 -9.35 -20.62 -18.06
N MET A 167 -8.83 -20.11 -16.94
CA MET A 167 -9.58 -19.19 -16.08
C MET A 167 -9.84 -17.83 -16.74
N GLN A 168 -8.90 -17.30 -17.54
CA GLN A 168 -9.13 -16.08 -18.31
C GLN A 168 -10.19 -16.27 -19.40
N LYS A 169 -10.18 -17.41 -20.10
CA LYS A 169 -11.22 -17.75 -21.08
C LYS A 169 -12.59 -17.91 -20.43
N LEU A 170 -12.65 -18.60 -19.29
CA LEU A 170 -13.87 -18.79 -18.50
C LEU A 170 -14.42 -17.44 -18.01
N TRP A 171 -13.55 -16.55 -17.52
CA TRP A 171 -13.90 -15.20 -17.14
C TRP A 171 -14.49 -14.39 -18.29
N LYS A 172 -13.81 -14.35 -19.44
CA LYS A 172 -14.32 -13.64 -20.62
C LYS A 172 -15.67 -14.18 -21.11
N ASN A 173 -15.84 -15.49 -21.07
CA ASN A 173 -17.09 -16.12 -21.51
C ASN A 173 -18.24 -15.85 -20.54
N LEU A 174 -17.99 -15.91 -19.23
CA LEU A 174 -18.98 -15.66 -18.19
C LEU A 174 -19.58 -14.24 -18.28
N TRP A 175 -18.73 -13.24 -18.58
CA TRP A 175 -19.21 -11.87 -18.72
C TRP A 175 -19.92 -11.59 -20.05
N ARG A 176 -19.78 -12.45 -21.05
CA ARG A 176 -20.52 -12.38 -22.30
C ARG A 176 -21.94 -12.95 -22.23
N ILE A 177 -22.25 -13.75 -21.20
CA ILE A 177 -23.58 -14.33 -21.04
C ILE A 177 -24.57 -13.19 -20.76
N GLN A 178 -25.68 -13.19 -21.51
CA GLN A 178 -26.78 -12.23 -21.29
C GLN A 178 -27.64 -12.70 -20.12
N CYS A 179 -27.19 -12.44 -18.91
CA CYS A 179 -27.93 -12.66 -17.69
C CYS A 179 -27.66 -11.52 -16.68
N PRO A 180 -28.52 -11.34 -15.68
CA PRO A 180 -28.30 -10.33 -14.63
C PRO A 180 -26.95 -10.49 -13.96
N ASP A 181 -26.28 -9.37 -13.64
CA ASP A 181 -24.94 -9.38 -13.08
C ASP A 181 -24.81 -10.14 -11.77
N LYS A 182 -25.91 -10.19 -10.98
CA LYS A 182 -25.99 -11.04 -9.77
C LYS A 182 -25.74 -12.52 -10.08
N MET A 183 -26.27 -13.02 -11.18
CA MET A 183 -26.08 -14.42 -11.60
C MET A 183 -24.67 -14.65 -12.11
N LYS A 184 -24.08 -13.71 -12.83
CA LYS A 184 -22.67 -13.78 -13.25
C LYS A 184 -21.74 -13.92 -12.05
N ILE A 185 -21.99 -13.15 -10.99
CA ILE A 185 -21.22 -13.22 -9.73
C ILE A 185 -21.38 -14.59 -9.05
N VAL A 186 -22.59 -15.15 -9.04
CA VAL A 186 -22.84 -16.49 -8.48
C VAL A 186 -22.11 -17.57 -9.28
N LEU A 187 -22.22 -17.54 -10.60
CA LEU A 187 -21.50 -18.47 -11.49
C LEU A 187 -19.98 -18.38 -11.33
N TRP A 188 -19.46 -17.17 -11.20
CA TRP A 188 -18.04 -16.96 -10.91
C TRP A 188 -17.62 -17.55 -9.57
N ARG A 189 -18.43 -17.39 -8.52
CA ARG A 189 -18.17 -17.99 -7.21
C ARG A 189 -18.16 -19.52 -7.27
N ILE A 190 -19.13 -20.12 -7.97
CA ILE A 190 -19.18 -21.57 -8.16
C ILE A 190 -17.93 -22.04 -8.90
N ALA A 191 -17.56 -21.42 -10.00
CA ALA A 191 -16.37 -21.75 -10.78
C ALA A 191 -15.07 -21.62 -9.98
N HIS A 192 -15.02 -20.68 -9.01
CA HIS A 192 -13.85 -20.49 -8.14
C HIS A 192 -13.82 -21.46 -6.95
N ASN A 193 -14.96 -21.90 -6.46
CA ASN A 193 -15.06 -22.85 -5.32
C ASN A 193 -14.94 -24.33 -5.74
N VAL A 194 -15.14 -24.66 -6.99
CA VAL A 194 -14.94 -26.03 -7.52
C VAL A 194 -13.45 -26.46 -7.50
N LYS A 195 -12.54 -25.58 -7.10
CA LYS A 195 -11.10 -25.87 -6.96
C LYS A 195 -10.63 -26.10 -5.51
N ARG A 196 -11.55 -26.41 -4.58
CA ARG A 196 -11.17 -26.86 -3.23
C ARG A 196 -11.33 -28.35 -3.08
#